data_077e44ae5dfb841e579f5aa4062a3fbd
#
_entry.id   077e44ae5dfb841e579f5aa4062a3fbd
#
_cell.length_a   1.000
_cell.length_b   1.000
_cell.length_c   1.000
_cell.angle_alpha   90.00
_cell.angle_beta   90.00
_cell.angle_gamma   90.00
#
_symmetry.space_group_name_H-M   'P 1'
#
loop_
_entity.id
_entity.type
_entity.pdbx_description
1 polymer ?
#
loop_
_entity_poly.entity_id
_entity_poly.type
_entity_poly.pdbx_seq_one_letter_code
_entity_poly.pdbx_strand_id
1 'polypeptide(L)'
;MPGMPTPERIPGATSGWVDGAPLAFRALAVRGVRLCRVAIGFAYFGVGIWLLGSVVLPLVTLPARLRGLPADAVSRRAQRVAHYFFRSFVAWMEHVVRVGDVEWVGEQALARGNLLIVANHPSLIDTPLLAAKLPQADFIVGPEWMRNGFMRRAIAAAGYLHAADGADVVRQAVERLRAGRTVVVYPEGSRTPAGGLRPFQRGAAHIALAAGCDILPVLLHVTPRVLMKGQPWTSYPSENPVWRIEVGGPIRPPAGGGSEGRPLAARRLTRVLEDHFGERWERGRS
;
A
#
# COMPACT_ATOMS: atom_id res chain seq x y z
N MET A 1 22.08 -72.44 -49.90
CA MET A 1 22.44 -71.03 -50.02
C MET A 1 21.73 -70.24 -48.91
N PRO A 2 22.47 -69.67 -47.98
CA PRO A 2 21.88 -68.92 -46.87
C PRO A 2 21.65 -67.45 -47.27
N GLY A 3 20.51 -66.90 -46.78
CA GLY A 3 20.04 -65.58 -47.14
C GLY A 3 20.88 -64.44 -46.56
N MET A 4 20.99 -63.39 -47.37
CA MET A 4 21.61 -62.13 -46.93
C MET A 4 20.81 -61.44 -45.82
N PRO A 5 21.50 -60.81 -44.86
CA PRO A 5 20.84 -60.00 -43.88
C PRO A 5 20.41 -58.63 -44.48
N THR A 6 19.17 -58.24 -44.19
CA THR A 6 18.65 -56.91 -44.53
C THR A 6 19.39 -55.82 -43.73
N PRO A 7 19.69 -54.66 -44.28
CA PRO A 7 20.34 -53.54 -43.55
C PRO A 7 19.38 -52.95 -42.54
N GLU A 8 19.83 -52.92 -41.29
CA GLU A 8 19.19 -52.19 -40.19
C GLU A 8 19.02 -50.69 -40.53
N ARG A 9 17.80 -50.18 -40.49
CA ARG A 9 17.51 -48.76 -40.58
C ARG A 9 18.07 -48.06 -39.35
N ILE A 10 19.05 -47.20 -39.54
CA ILE A 10 19.49 -46.21 -38.56
C ILE A 10 18.29 -45.27 -38.32
N PRO A 11 17.78 -45.11 -37.08
CA PRO A 11 16.74 -44.12 -36.82
C PRO A 11 17.31 -42.74 -37.11
N GLY A 12 16.65 -42.05 -38.02
CA GLY A 12 17.03 -40.71 -38.45
C GLY A 12 17.19 -39.73 -37.27
N ALA A 13 18.36 -39.16 -37.21
CA ALA A 13 18.62 -37.95 -36.44
C ALA A 13 17.77 -36.80 -37.03
N THR A 14 16.52 -36.70 -36.55
CA THR A 14 15.71 -35.53 -36.85
C THR A 14 16.17 -34.39 -35.96
N SER A 15 16.73 -33.42 -36.59
CA SER A 15 16.98 -32.03 -36.23
C SER A 15 16.17 -31.51 -35.01
N GLY A 16 16.74 -31.73 -33.80
CA GLY A 16 16.24 -31.12 -32.54
C GLY A 16 16.91 -29.78 -32.22
N TRP A 17 17.09 -28.90 -33.22
CA TRP A 17 17.82 -27.63 -33.02
C TRP A 17 16.95 -26.36 -32.98
N VAL A 18 15.62 -26.47 -32.89
CA VAL A 18 14.74 -25.31 -32.96
C VAL A 18 14.08 -24.94 -31.62
N ASP A 19 14.18 -25.78 -30.54
CA ASP A 19 13.56 -25.49 -29.21
C ASP A 19 14.51 -25.57 -28.01
N GLY A 20 15.80 -25.53 -28.20
CA GLY A 20 16.80 -25.97 -27.23
C GLY A 20 17.63 -24.90 -26.55
N ALA A 21 17.07 -23.76 -26.13
CA ALA A 21 17.74 -23.01 -25.09
C ALA A 21 17.61 -23.81 -23.77
N PRO A 22 18.71 -24.05 -23.01
CA PRO A 22 18.68 -24.80 -21.78
C PRO A 22 17.60 -24.21 -20.86
N LEU A 23 16.82 -25.05 -20.16
CA LEU A 23 15.76 -24.58 -19.22
C LEU A 23 16.26 -23.49 -18.27
N ALA A 24 17.52 -23.59 -17.85
CA ALA A 24 18.19 -22.59 -17.03
C ALA A 24 18.31 -21.23 -17.74
N PHE A 25 18.61 -21.19 -19.05
CA PHE A 25 18.71 -19.95 -19.83
C PHE A 25 17.33 -19.29 -19.99
N ARG A 26 16.29 -20.08 -20.27
CA ARG A 26 14.90 -19.57 -20.34
C ARG A 26 14.46 -18.99 -19.01
N ALA A 27 14.72 -19.68 -17.90
CA ALA A 27 14.42 -19.20 -16.55
C ALA A 27 15.15 -17.88 -16.21
N LEU A 28 16.44 -17.79 -16.59
CA LEU A 28 17.24 -16.58 -16.39
C LEU A 28 16.71 -15.40 -17.24
N ALA A 29 16.35 -15.65 -18.50
CA ALA A 29 15.79 -14.63 -19.38
C ALA A 29 14.43 -14.12 -18.86
N VAL A 30 13.52 -15.00 -18.45
CA VAL A 30 12.23 -14.64 -17.85
C VAL A 30 12.42 -13.79 -16.59
N ARG A 31 13.35 -14.21 -15.71
CA ARG A 31 13.69 -13.44 -14.50
C ARG A 31 14.27 -12.07 -14.86
N GLY A 32 15.15 -11.97 -15.84
CA GLY A 32 15.74 -10.72 -16.32
C GLY A 32 14.67 -9.75 -16.83
N VAL A 33 13.78 -10.21 -17.70
CA VAL A 33 12.66 -9.40 -18.21
C VAL A 33 11.77 -8.90 -17.06
N ARG A 34 11.50 -9.76 -16.07
CA ARG A 34 10.69 -9.37 -14.93
C ARG A 34 11.35 -8.31 -14.07
N LEU A 35 12.63 -8.46 -13.76
CA LEU A 35 13.39 -7.46 -13.02
C LEU A 35 13.45 -6.12 -13.78
N CYS A 36 13.59 -6.14 -15.11
CA CYS A 36 13.50 -4.92 -15.91
C CYS A 36 12.12 -4.25 -15.77
N ARG A 37 11.02 -5.02 -15.83
CA ARG A 37 9.66 -4.49 -15.63
C ARG A 37 9.49 -3.87 -14.24
N VAL A 38 9.97 -4.54 -13.19
CA VAL A 38 9.97 -4.04 -11.82
C VAL A 38 10.78 -2.76 -11.71
N ALA A 39 11.99 -2.72 -12.30
CA ALA A 39 12.83 -1.53 -12.32
C ALA A 39 12.15 -0.34 -13.02
N ILE A 40 11.46 -0.59 -14.15
CA ILE A 40 10.66 0.41 -14.87
C ILE A 40 9.51 0.91 -13.97
N GLY A 41 8.83 0.02 -13.23
CA GLY A 41 7.80 0.39 -12.26
C GLY A 41 8.34 1.31 -11.15
N PHE A 42 9.50 0.96 -10.58
CA PHE A 42 10.17 1.81 -9.59
C PHE A 42 10.63 3.15 -10.16
N ALA A 43 11.14 3.17 -11.40
CA ALA A 43 11.53 4.40 -12.09
C ALA A 43 10.31 5.31 -12.31
N TYR A 44 9.19 4.76 -12.80
CA TYR A 44 7.94 5.49 -12.94
C TYR A 44 7.51 6.11 -11.61
N PHE A 45 7.51 5.32 -10.53
CA PHE A 45 7.13 5.81 -9.20
C PHE A 45 8.09 6.88 -8.70
N GLY A 46 9.40 6.63 -8.74
CA GLY A 46 10.42 7.55 -8.23
C GLY A 46 10.44 8.89 -8.98
N VAL A 47 10.50 8.84 -10.30
CA VAL A 47 10.45 10.05 -11.15
C VAL A 47 9.10 10.75 -11.01
N GLY A 48 8.01 9.98 -11.03
CA GLY A 48 6.66 10.51 -10.92
C GLY A 48 6.41 11.22 -9.59
N ILE A 49 6.80 10.63 -8.45
CA ILE A 49 6.62 11.27 -7.14
C ILE A 49 7.52 12.49 -6.97
N TRP A 50 8.72 12.48 -7.56
CA TRP A 50 9.59 13.64 -7.58
C TRP A 50 8.99 14.78 -8.41
N LEU A 51 8.50 14.51 -9.61
CA LEU A 51 7.81 15.50 -10.47
C LEU A 51 6.54 15.99 -9.78
N LEU A 52 5.75 15.09 -9.20
CA LEU A 52 4.56 15.44 -8.43
C LEU A 52 4.89 16.45 -7.34
N GLY A 53 5.87 16.13 -6.48
CA GLY A 53 6.21 16.99 -5.34
C GLY A 53 6.97 18.28 -5.70
N SER A 54 7.78 18.26 -6.77
CA SER A 54 8.67 19.38 -7.12
C SER A 54 8.08 20.32 -8.16
N VAL A 55 7.15 19.85 -8.99
CA VAL A 55 6.59 20.63 -10.11
C VAL A 55 5.07 20.72 -10.00
N VAL A 56 4.38 19.58 -10.06
CA VAL A 56 2.93 19.57 -10.23
C VAL A 56 2.20 20.15 -9.01
N LEU A 57 2.52 19.66 -7.80
CA LEU A 57 1.86 20.16 -6.60
C LEU A 57 2.16 21.63 -6.31
N PRO A 58 3.39 22.16 -6.45
CA PRO A 58 3.63 23.60 -6.39
C PRO A 58 2.78 24.40 -7.39
N LEU A 59 2.71 23.99 -8.65
CA LEU A 59 1.89 24.66 -9.67
C LEU A 59 0.40 24.69 -9.33
N VAL A 60 -0.12 23.63 -8.70
CA VAL A 60 -1.53 23.54 -8.29
C VAL A 60 -1.81 24.30 -6.98
N THR A 61 -0.87 24.27 -6.04
CA THR A 61 -1.08 24.81 -4.68
C THR A 61 -0.68 26.28 -4.56
N LEU A 62 0.34 26.74 -5.27
CA LEU A 62 0.81 28.11 -5.18
C LEU A 62 -0.26 29.15 -5.58
N PRO A 63 -0.99 29.00 -6.71
CA PRO A 63 -2.07 29.94 -7.05
C PRO A 63 -3.18 29.96 -6.00
N ALA A 64 -3.47 28.80 -5.39
CA ALA A 64 -4.47 28.71 -4.34
C ALA A 64 -4.03 29.45 -3.06
N ARG A 65 -2.73 29.31 -2.68
CA ARG A 65 -2.13 30.04 -1.56
C ARG A 65 -2.09 31.55 -1.80
N LEU A 66 -1.70 31.97 -2.99
CA LEU A 66 -1.64 33.39 -3.36
C LEU A 66 -3.03 34.05 -3.33
N ARG A 67 -4.10 33.27 -3.59
CA ARG A 67 -5.49 33.73 -3.44
C ARG A 67 -6.02 33.67 -2.01
N GLY A 68 -5.19 33.33 -1.02
CA GLY A 68 -5.55 33.27 0.39
C GLY A 68 -6.47 32.10 0.75
N LEU A 69 -6.51 31.02 -0.05
CA LEU A 69 -7.34 29.87 0.31
C LEU A 69 -6.85 29.23 1.61
N PRO A 70 -7.77 28.74 2.46
CA PRO A 70 -7.42 28.01 3.68
C PRO A 70 -6.50 26.83 3.40
N ALA A 71 -5.58 26.54 4.32
CA ALA A 71 -4.62 25.44 4.20
C ALA A 71 -5.30 24.09 3.92
N ASP A 72 -6.47 23.87 4.51
CA ASP A 72 -7.29 22.68 4.26
C ASP A 72 -7.72 22.56 2.79
N ALA A 73 -8.20 23.63 2.20
CA ALA A 73 -8.59 23.64 0.79
C ALA A 73 -7.40 23.41 -0.14
N VAL A 74 -6.23 23.93 0.22
CA VAL A 74 -4.97 23.73 -0.53
C VAL A 74 -4.55 22.27 -0.44
N SER A 75 -4.55 21.66 0.76
CA SER A 75 -4.16 20.25 0.94
C SER A 75 -5.11 19.29 0.23
N ARG A 76 -6.43 19.54 0.26
CA ARG A 76 -7.42 18.74 -0.47
C ARG A 76 -7.18 18.75 -1.98
N ARG A 77 -6.76 19.89 -2.56
CA ARG A 77 -6.37 19.97 -3.98
C ARG A 77 -5.14 19.14 -4.27
N ALA A 78 -4.11 19.25 -3.43
CA ALA A 78 -2.89 18.48 -3.55
C ALA A 78 -3.17 16.97 -3.46
N GLN A 79 -4.01 16.54 -2.51
CA GLN A 79 -4.41 15.14 -2.34
C GLN A 79 -5.16 14.58 -3.55
N ARG A 80 -6.07 15.36 -4.16
CA ARG A 80 -6.75 14.95 -5.40
C ARG A 80 -5.77 14.73 -6.55
N VAL A 81 -4.81 15.61 -6.71
CA VAL A 81 -3.78 15.46 -7.76
C VAL A 81 -2.90 14.24 -7.46
N ALA A 82 -2.48 14.06 -6.21
CA ALA A 82 -1.74 12.88 -5.78
C ALA A 82 -2.54 11.58 -6.01
N HIS A 83 -3.85 11.58 -5.75
CA HIS A 83 -4.74 10.45 -6.04
C HIS A 83 -4.69 10.04 -7.52
N TYR A 84 -4.76 10.99 -8.45
CA TYR A 84 -4.66 10.67 -9.88
C TYR A 84 -3.29 10.10 -10.26
N PHE A 85 -2.22 10.61 -9.67
CA PHE A 85 -0.90 10.03 -9.84
C PHE A 85 -0.83 8.59 -9.33
N PHE A 86 -1.34 8.31 -8.13
CA PHE A 86 -1.34 6.95 -7.60
C PHE A 86 -2.25 6.01 -8.41
N ARG A 87 -3.39 6.48 -8.90
CA ARG A 87 -4.23 5.72 -9.84
C ARG A 87 -3.48 5.35 -11.12
N SER A 88 -2.77 6.32 -11.71
CA SER A 88 -1.99 6.05 -12.92
C SER A 88 -0.84 5.09 -12.63
N PHE A 89 -0.20 5.18 -11.47
CA PHE A 89 0.84 4.24 -11.04
C PHE A 89 0.30 2.82 -10.89
N VAL A 90 -0.84 2.64 -10.23
CA VAL A 90 -1.46 1.32 -10.06
C VAL A 90 -1.85 0.74 -11.41
N ALA A 91 -2.52 1.51 -12.25
CA ALA A 91 -2.88 1.08 -13.61
C ALA A 91 -1.64 0.73 -14.46
N TRP A 92 -0.56 1.51 -14.33
CA TRP A 92 0.73 1.21 -14.98
C TRP A 92 1.31 -0.12 -14.50
N MET A 93 1.28 -0.35 -13.18
CA MET A 93 1.76 -1.58 -12.56
C MET A 93 1.01 -2.81 -13.06
N GLU A 94 -0.33 -2.74 -13.13
CA GLU A 94 -1.19 -3.86 -13.54
C GLU A 94 -1.18 -4.09 -15.05
N HIS A 95 -1.33 -3.04 -15.85
CA HIS A 95 -1.66 -3.19 -17.28
C HIS A 95 -0.46 -3.00 -18.21
N VAL A 96 0.54 -2.20 -17.83
CA VAL A 96 1.70 -1.89 -18.68
C VAL A 96 2.89 -2.78 -18.32
N VAL A 97 3.43 -2.65 -17.11
CA VAL A 97 4.58 -3.46 -16.72
C VAL A 97 4.20 -4.86 -16.21
N ARG A 98 2.93 -5.06 -15.85
CA ARG A 98 2.37 -6.35 -15.42
C ARG A 98 3.22 -7.03 -14.34
N VAL A 99 3.45 -6.31 -13.26
CA VAL A 99 4.27 -6.80 -12.14
C VAL A 99 3.43 -7.20 -10.92
N GLY A 100 2.11 -7.16 -11.03
CA GLY A 100 1.18 -7.63 -10.02
C GLY A 100 -0.24 -7.16 -10.28
N ASP A 101 -1.19 -7.77 -9.58
CA ASP A 101 -2.61 -7.54 -9.71
C ASP A 101 -3.21 -7.06 -8.39
N VAL A 102 -4.31 -6.30 -8.43
CA VAL A 102 -4.96 -5.74 -7.23
C VAL A 102 -6.41 -6.15 -7.16
N GLU A 103 -6.78 -6.83 -6.09
CA GLU A 103 -8.14 -7.28 -5.82
C GLU A 103 -8.74 -6.50 -4.65
N TRP A 104 -9.93 -5.94 -4.85
CA TRP A 104 -10.68 -5.23 -3.81
C TRP A 104 -11.92 -5.99 -3.39
N VAL A 105 -12.13 -6.12 -2.09
CA VAL A 105 -13.33 -6.72 -1.50
C VAL A 105 -13.95 -5.71 -0.54
N GLY A 106 -15.23 -5.39 -0.74
CA GLY A 106 -15.97 -4.46 0.14
C GLY A 106 -15.61 -2.98 -0.04
N GLU A 107 -14.96 -2.61 -1.13
CA GLU A 107 -14.46 -1.24 -1.39
C GLU A 107 -15.53 -0.15 -1.37
N GLN A 108 -16.82 -0.52 -1.56
CA GLN A 108 -17.94 0.41 -1.55
C GLN A 108 -18.07 1.17 -0.22
N ALA A 109 -17.58 0.58 0.88
CA ALA A 109 -17.57 1.22 2.19
C ALA A 109 -16.64 2.45 2.25
N LEU A 110 -15.61 2.52 1.38
CA LEU A 110 -14.69 3.66 1.29
C LEU A 110 -15.35 4.92 0.70
N ALA A 111 -16.44 4.77 -0.04
CA ALA A 111 -17.13 5.90 -0.69
C ALA A 111 -17.86 6.83 0.30
N ARG A 112 -18.07 6.39 1.54
CA ARG A 112 -18.82 7.16 2.57
C ARG A 112 -18.12 8.46 2.97
N GLY A 113 -16.78 8.55 2.80
CA GLY A 113 -16.00 9.68 3.31
C GLY A 113 -16.03 9.78 4.84
N ASN A 114 -15.28 10.74 5.39
CA ASN A 114 -15.20 10.96 6.84
C ASN A 114 -14.92 9.67 7.66
N LEU A 115 -13.87 8.97 7.28
CA LEU A 115 -13.55 7.65 7.82
C LEU A 115 -12.25 7.69 8.62
N LEU A 116 -12.22 7.00 9.76
CA LEU A 116 -10.96 6.56 10.35
C LEU A 116 -10.65 5.17 9.83
N ILE A 117 -9.74 5.09 8.87
CA ILE A 117 -9.29 3.83 8.28
C ILE A 117 -8.08 3.34 9.08
N VAL A 118 -8.17 2.10 9.56
CA VAL A 118 -7.05 1.39 10.17
C VAL A 118 -6.66 0.25 9.25
N ALA A 119 -5.39 0.20 8.85
CA ALA A 119 -4.89 -0.79 7.90
C ALA A 119 -3.58 -1.43 8.39
N ASN A 120 -3.34 -2.71 8.12
CA ASN A 120 -2.01 -3.30 8.22
C ASN A 120 -1.13 -2.88 7.03
N HIS A 121 0.16 -3.15 7.08
CA HIS A 121 1.10 -2.59 6.09
C HIS A 121 2.13 -3.64 5.61
N PRO A 122 1.70 -4.68 4.86
CA PRO A 122 2.59 -5.76 4.44
C PRO A 122 3.65 -5.36 3.41
N SER A 123 3.37 -4.39 2.53
CA SER A 123 4.26 -4.08 1.41
C SER A 123 4.58 -2.58 1.27
N LEU A 124 5.54 -2.27 0.39
CA LEU A 124 5.92 -0.88 0.10
C LEU A 124 4.82 -0.09 -0.62
N ILE A 125 3.95 -0.77 -1.37
CA ILE A 125 2.96 -0.10 -2.22
C ILE A 125 1.55 -0.01 -1.62
N ASP A 126 1.36 -0.42 -0.37
CA ASP A 126 0.05 -0.38 0.29
C ASP A 126 -0.52 1.04 0.38
N THR A 127 0.33 2.02 0.74
CA THR A 127 -0.07 3.44 0.75
C THR A 127 -0.43 3.96 -0.64
N PRO A 128 0.37 3.72 -1.71
CA PRO A 128 -0.04 3.94 -3.09
C PRO A 128 -1.39 3.32 -3.48
N LEU A 129 -1.66 2.07 -3.07
CA LEU A 129 -2.92 1.39 -3.37
C LEU A 129 -4.12 2.09 -2.70
N LEU A 130 -4.01 2.39 -1.40
CA LEU A 130 -5.05 3.14 -0.69
C LEU A 130 -5.22 4.56 -1.23
N ALA A 131 -4.14 5.27 -1.54
CA ALA A 131 -4.18 6.61 -2.11
C ALA A 131 -4.78 6.63 -3.53
N ALA A 132 -4.59 5.56 -4.31
CA ALA A 132 -5.24 5.37 -5.61
C ALA A 132 -6.76 5.14 -5.49
N LYS A 133 -7.26 4.74 -4.33
CA LYS A 133 -8.69 4.49 -4.08
C LYS A 133 -9.37 5.65 -3.36
N LEU A 134 -8.63 6.40 -2.56
CA LEU A 134 -9.12 7.49 -1.72
C LEU A 134 -8.78 8.85 -2.37
N PRO A 135 -9.74 9.58 -2.94
CA PRO A 135 -9.48 10.87 -3.60
C PRO A 135 -8.92 11.93 -2.67
N GLN A 136 -9.27 11.84 -1.40
CA GLN A 136 -8.81 12.75 -0.34
C GLN A 136 -8.70 11.97 0.97
N ALA A 137 -7.49 11.78 1.46
CA ALA A 137 -7.23 11.14 2.73
C ALA A 137 -5.95 11.71 3.35
N ASP A 138 -5.95 11.85 4.67
CA ASP A 138 -4.79 12.24 5.45
C ASP A 138 -4.09 10.98 5.96
N PHE A 139 -2.91 10.69 5.45
CA PHE A 139 -2.10 9.58 5.92
C PHE A 139 -1.23 10.04 7.09
N ILE A 140 -1.11 9.19 8.12
CA ILE A 140 -0.12 9.38 9.18
C ILE A 140 1.17 8.72 8.72
N VAL A 141 2.20 9.53 8.48
CA VAL A 141 3.47 9.11 7.89
C VAL A 141 4.60 9.09 8.92
N GLY A 142 5.46 8.07 8.84
CA GLY A 142 6.63 7.96 9.69
C GLY A 142 7.72 8.99 9.37
N PRO A 143 8.60 9.30 10.35
CA PRO A 143 9.65 10.32 10.21
C PRO A 143 10.68 9.98 9.12
N GLU A 144 10.87 8.71 8.80
CA GLU A 144 11.76 8.24 7.73
C GLU A 144 11.38 8.80 6.36
N TRP A 145 10.09 8.95 6.08
CA TRP A 145 9.59 9.49 4.81
C TRP A 145 9.82 11.00 4.67
N MET A 146 9.88 11.72 5.80
CA MET A 146 10.22 13.15 5.81
C MET A 146 11.71 13.40 5.52
N ARG A 147 12.57 12.42 5.80
CA ARG A 147 14.00 12.47 5.45
C ARG A 147 14.26 12.08 3.99
N ASN A 148 13.30 11.41 3.36
CA ASN A 148 13.42 11.01 1.95
C ASN A 148 13.20 12.21 1.03
N GLY A 149 14.23 12.64 0.31
CA GLY A 149 14.21 13.82 -0.56
C GLY A 149 13.16 13.76 -1.68
N PHE A 150 12.81 12.58 -2.17
CA PHE A 150 11.78 12.38 -3.19
C PHE A 150 10.37 12.55 -2.64
N MET A 151 10.10 12.01 -1.43
CA MET A 151 8.76 11.97 -0.85
C MET A 151 8.40 13.22 -0.07
N ARG A 152 9.37 13.85 0.60
CA ARG A 152 9.14 14.97 1.54
C ARG A 152 8.28 16.10 0.96
N ARG A 153 8.58 16.53 -0.28
CA ARG A 153 7.86 17.64 -0.92
C ARG A 153 6.40 17.28 -1.22
N ALA A 154 6.15 16.08 -1.71
CA ALA A 154 4.80 15.60 -1.97
C ALA A 154 3.99 15.44 -0.68
N ILE A 155 4.59 14.85 0.37
CA ILE A 155 3.98 14.67 1.70
C ILE A 155 3.62 16.04 2.31
N ALA A 156 4.55 16.99 2.30
CA ALA A 156 4.32 18.34 2.83
C ALA A 156 3.22 19.10 2.05
N ALA A 157 3.23 19.01 0.72
CA ALA A 157 2.20 19.65 -0.12
C ALA A 157 0.82 19.03 0.07
N ALA A 158 0.74 17.70 0.26
CA ALA A 158 -0.51 17.00 0.58
C ALA A 158 -1.01 17.28 2.00
N GLY A 159 -0.18 17.85 2.89
CA GLY A 159 -0.52 18.17 4.26
C GLY A 159 -0.79 16.92 5.11
N TYR A 160 -0.05 15.82 4.85
CA TYR A 160 -0.16 14.59 5.62
C TYR A 160 0.34 14.78 7.05
N LEU A 161 -0.16 13.95 7.97
CA LEU A 161 0.14 14.03 9.39
C LEU A 161 1.47 13.31 9.72
N HIS A 162 2.23 13.84 10.67
CA HIS A 162 3.54 13.28 11.01
C HIS A 162 3.48 12.48 12.31
N ALA A 163 3.81 11.21 12.26
CA ALA A 163 3.83 10.34 13.44
C ALA A 163 4.84 10.78 14.52
N ALA A 164 5.87 11.54 14.15
CA ALA A 164 6.85 12.07 15.09
C ALA A 164 6.28 13.13 16.06
N ASP A 165 5.11 13.71 15.74
CA ASP A 165 4.49 14.76 16.55
C ASP A 165 3.83 14.21 17.84
N GLY A 166 3.96 12.92 18.13
CA GLY A 166 3.52 12.31 19.39
C GLY A 166 2.03 12.51 19.66
N ALA A 167 1.70 13.18 20.78
CA ALA A 167 0.30 13.47 21.16
C ALA A 167 -0.38 14.44 20.18
N ASP A 168 0.37 15.30 19.50
CA ASP A 168 -0.13 16.27 18.54
C ASP A 168 -0.71 15.60 17.29
N VAL A 169 -0.14 14.50 16.81
CA VAL A 169 -0.70 13.77 15.64
C VAL A 169 -2.10 13.24 15.95
N VAL A 170 -2.36 12.79 17.18
CA VAL A 170 -3.70 12.36 17.62
C VAL A 170 -4.67 13.54 17.58
N ARG A 171 -4.29 14.70 18.14
CA ARG A 171 -5.11 15.91 18.12
C ARG A 171 -5.43 16.35 16.68
N GLN A 172 -4.41 16.45 15.82
CA GLN A 172 -4.57 16.82 14.43
C GLN A 172 -5.47 15.84 13.66
N ALA A 173 -5.32 14.52 13.88
CA ALA A 173 -6.16 13.50 13.25
C ALA A 173 -7.64 13.67 13.67
N VAL A 174 -7.91 13.95 14.96
CA VAL A 174 -9.25 14.22 15.47
C VAL A 174 -9.84 15.47 14.81
N GLU A 175 -9.08 16.54 14.70
CA GLU A 175 -9.50 17.77 14.01
C GLU A 175 -9.85 17.50 12.53
N ARG A 176 -9.03 16.70 11.83
CA ARG A 176 -9.30 16.28 10.45
C ARG A 176 -10.61 15.51 10.33
N LEU A 177 -10.83 14.51 11.18
CA LEU A 177 -12.06 13.72 11.19
C LEU A 177 -13.28 14.60 11.48
N ARG A 178 -13.22 15.51 12.47
CA ARG A 178 -14.29 16.45 12.78
C ARG A 178 -14.57 17.43 11.64
N ALA A 179 -13.57 17.75 10.83
CA ALA A 179 -13.73 18.53 9.60
C ALA A 179 -14.23 17.71 8.39
N GLY A 180 -14.72 16.47 8.60
CA GLY A 180 -15.27 15.61 7.56
C GLY A 180 -14.21 14.98 6.65
N ARG A 181 -12.95 14.87 7.11
CA ARG A 181 -11.87 14.26 6.33
C ARG A 181 -11.68 12.80 6.70
N THR A 182 -11.14 12.04 5.77
CA THR A 182 -10.70 10.65 6.01
C THR A 182 -9.27 10.63 6.52
N VAL A 183 -9.00 9.86 7.56
CA VAL A 183 -7.66 9.64 8.13
C VAL A 183 -7.29 8.17 8.00
N VAL A 184 -6.08 7.89 7.53
CA VAL A 184 -5.54 6.52 7.39
C VAL A 184 -4.39 6.32 8.37
N VAL A 185 -4.50 5.27 9.18
CA VAL A 185 -3.52 4.91 10.22
C VAL A 185 -3.04 3.48 9.99
N TYR A 186 -1.72 3.30 10.02
CA TYR A 186 -1.08 1.98 10.11
C TYR A 186 -0.67 1.73 11.56
N PRO A 187 -1.46 0.97 12.36
CA PRO A 187 -1.26 0.89 13.80
C PRO A 187 0.01 0.13 14.18
N GLU A 188 0.59 -0.63 13.28
CA GLU A 188 1.88 -1.31 13.44
C GLU A 188 3.06 -0.33 13.56
N GLY A 189 2.90 0.93 13.15
CA GLY A 189 3.95 1.95 13.10
C GLY A 189 5.09 1.65 12.13
N SER A 190 5.04 0.55 11.41
CA SER A 190 6.00 0.11 10.40
C SER A 190 5.38 -0.96 9.52
N ARG A 191 6.04 -1.36 8.42
CA ARG A 191 5.56 -2.46 7.57
C ARG A 191 5.50 -3.77 8.35
N THR A 192 4.45 -4.57 8.08
CA THR A 192 4.23 -5.91 8.66
C THR A 192 5.42 -6.83 8.35
N PRO A 193 6.06 -7.44 9.34
CA PRO A 193 7.19 -8.33 9.10
C PRO A 193 6.77 -9.70 8.54
N ALA A 194 7.75 -10.49 8.12
CA ALA A 194 7.51 -11.82 7.58
C ALA A 194 6.79 -12.76 8.55
N GLY A 195 7.00 -12.59 9.86
CA GLY A 195 6.41 -13.40 10.92
C GLY A 195 4.92 -13.18 11.19
N GLY A 196 4.32 -12.13 10.63
CA GLY A 196 2.92 -11.77 10.87
C GLY A 196 2.75 -10.36 11.39
N LEU A 197 1.54 -10.02 11.83
CA LEU A 197 1.19 -8.70 12.33
C LEU A 197 2.03 -8.31 13.56
N ARG A 198 2.39 -7.04 13.65
CA ARG A 198 3.00 -6.47 14.85
C ARG A 198 1.93 -6.10 15.87
N PRO A 199 2.29 -6.03 17.16
CA PRO A 199 1.43 -5.40 18.16
C PRO A 199 1.05 -3.98 17.72
N PHE A 200 -0.23 -3.65 17.89
CA PHE A 200 -0.76 -2.36 17.47
C PHE A 200 -0.45 -1.26 18.48
N GLN A 201 -0.02 -0.12 17.98
CA GLN A 201 0.09 1.10 18.76
C GLN A 201 -1.32 1.66 19.05
N ARG A 202 -1.50 2.26 20.23
CA ARG A 202 -2.79 2.76 20.69
C ARG A 202 -3.28 4.04 19.99
N GLY A 203 -2.47 4.61 19.07
CA GLY A 203 -2.80 5.86 18.39
C GLY A 203 -4.15 5.83 17.68
N ALA A 204 -4.44 4.77 16.92
CA ALA A 204 -5.71 4.60 16.23
C ALA A 204 -6.92 4.57 17.22
N ALA A 205 -6.78 3.85 18.34
CA ALA A 205 -7.81 3.80 19.37
C ALA A 205 -8.02 5.15 20.06
N HIS A 206 -6.94 5.88 20.35
CA HIS A 206 -7.04 7.23 20.92
C HIS A 206 -7.75 8.20 19.97
N ILE A 207 -7.46 8.13 18.68
CA ILE A 207 -8.12 8.95 17.65
C ILE A 207 -9.61 8.62 17.59
N ALA A 208 -9.98 7.34 17.50
CA ALA A 208 -11.38 6.90 17.43
C ALA A 208 -12.20 7.37 18.64
N LEU A 209 -11.67 7.14 19.85
CA LEU A 209 -12.32 7.54 21.10
C LEU A 209 -12.45 9.07 21.26
N ALA A 210 -11.45 9.82 20.83
CA ALA A 210 -11.45 11.28 20.94
C ALA A 210 -12.29 11.95 19.84
N ALA A 211 -12.38 11.35 18.66
CA ALA A 211 -13.23 11.81 17.57
C ALA A 211 -14.70 11.35 17.75
N GLY A 212 -14.94 10.28 18.48
CA GLY A 212 -16.26 9.65 18.62
C GLY A 212 -16.72 9.01 17.30
N CYS A 213 -15.80 8.44 16.52
CA CYS A 213 -16.09 7.86 15.22
C CYS A 213 -15.78 6.37 15.17
N ASP A 214 -16.48 5.67 14.26
CA ASP A 214 -16.22 4.27 13.98
C ASP A 214 -14.89 4.10 13.24
N ILE A 215 -14.25 2.95 13.45
CA ILE A 215 -13.04 2.54 12.73
C ILE A 215 -13.44 1.65 11.56
N LEU A 216 -12.98 1.96 10.37
CA LEU A 216 -13.11 1.10 9.20
C LEU A 216 -11.81 0.29 9.03
N PRO A 217 -11.79 -1.02 9.35
CA PRO A 217 -10.61 -1.85 9.20
C PRO A 217 -10.41 -2.21 7.72
N VAL A 218 -9.17 -2.11 7.26
CA VAL A 218 -8.76 -2.51 5.91
C VAL A 218 -7.59 -3.47 6.02
N LEU A 219 -7.80 -4.71 5.60
CA LEU A 219 -6.79 -5.76 5.66
C LEU A 219 -6.16 -5.94 4.29
N LEU A 220 -4.84 -5.84 4.25
CA LEU A 220 -4.06 -6.05 3.03
C LEU A 220 -3.27 -7.35 3.14
N HIS A 221 -3.38 -8.17 2.10
CA HIS A 221 -2.56 -9.35 1.88
C HIS A 221 -1.79 -9.19 0.56
N VAL A 222 -0.61 -9.77 0.49
CA VAL A 222 0.15 -9.89 -0.76
C VAL A 222 0.70 -11.30 -0.90
N THR A 223 0.35 -11.97 -1.98
CA THR A 223 0.76 -13.35 -2.25
C THR A 223 1.24 -13.50 -3.69
N PRO A 224 2.47 -14.02 -3.92
CA PRO A 224 3.51 -14.25 -2.92
C PRO A 224 4.01 -12.94 -2.30
N ARG A 225 4.58 -13.02 -1.09
CA ARG A 225 5.05 -11.84 -0.35
C ARG A 225 6.17 -11.11 -1.09
N VAL A 226 6.00 -9.81 -1.30
CA VAL A 226 6.91 -8.97 -2.05
C VAL A 226 7.02 -7.56 -1.48
N LEU A 227 8.15 -6.91 -1.68
CA LEU A 227 8.40 -5.53 -1.24
C LEU A 227 8.22 -5.32 0.27
N MET A 228 8.52 -6.36 1.04
CA MET A 228 8.49 -6.33 2.49
C MET A 228 9.62 -5.44 3.06
N LYS A 229 9.52 -5.11 4.34
CA LYS A 229 10.59 -4.36 5.01
C LYS A 229 11.91 -5.14 4.97
N GLY A 230 12.97 -4.51 4.46
CA GLY A 230 14.31 -5.14 4.33
C GLY A 230 14.47 -6.07 3.12
N GLN A 231 13.42 -6.35 2.38
CA GLN A 231 13.50 -7.15 1.16
C GLN A 231 13.98 -6.28 -0.01
N PRO A 232 15.06 -6.67 -0.71
CA PRO A 232 15.50 -5.96 -1.89
C PRO A 232 14.50 -6.17 -3.03
N TRP A 233 14.29 -5.15 -3.85
CA TRP A 233 13.38 -5.23 -5.00
C TRP A 233 13.81 -6.29 -6.04
N THR A 234 15.10 -6.67 -6.06
CA THR A 234 15.65 -7.76 -6.90
C THR A 234 15.16 -9.16 -6.48
N SER A 235 14.61 -9.30 -5.27
CA SER A 235 13.98 -10.53 -4.79
C SER A 235 12.51 -10.65 -5.23
N TYR A 236 12.14 -9.98 -6.31
CA TYR A 236 10.77 -10.05 -6.84
C TYR A 236 10.45 -11.47 -7.31
N PRO A 237 9.29 -12.05 -6.92
CA PRO A 237 8.94 -13.43 -7.23
C PRO A 237 8.74 -13.67 -8.74
N SER A 238 8.85 -14.91 -9.18
CA SER A 238 8.56 -15.28 -10.57
C SER A 238 7.07 -15.26 -10.90
N GLU A 239 6.22 -15.48 -9.93
CA GLU A 239 4.77 -15.36 -10.06
C GLU A 239 4.32 -13.91 -9.88
N ASN A 240 3.19 -13.53 -10.48
CA ASN A 240 2.61 -12.21 -10.25
C ASN A 240 2.06 -12.15 -8.83
N PRO A 241 2.53 -11.22 -8.00
CA PRO A 241 1.89 -11.01 -6.70
C PRO A 241 0.49 -10.43 -6.89
N VAL A 242 -0.41 -10.88 -6.04
CA VAL A 242 -1.77 -10.33 -5.93
C VAL A 242 -1.87 -9.58 -4.61
N TRP A 243 -2.23 -8.31 -4.68
CA TRP A 243 -2.61 -7.50 -3.51
C TRP A 243 -4.10 -7.59 -3.30
N ARG A 244 -4.51 -8.42 -2.35
CA ARG A 244 -5.90 -8.53 -1.95
C ARG A 244 -6.18 -7.58 -0.79
N ILE A 245 -7.12 -6.66 -0.99
CA ILE A 245 -7.46 -5.60 -0.05
C ILE A 245 -8.92 -5.79 0.37
N GLU A 246 -9.12 -6.14 1.63
CA GLU A 246 -10.43 -6.41 2.20
C GLU A 246 -10.87 -5.26 3.12
N VAL A 247 -11.95 -4.60 2.78
CA VAL A 247 -12.58 -3.58 3.61
C VAL A 247 -13.62 -4.25 4.50
N GLY A 248 -13.38 -4.20 5.81
CA GLY A 248 -14.25 -4.82 6.81
C GLY A 248 -15.47 -3.96 7.18
N GLY A 249 -16.33 -4.49 8.05
CA GLY A 249 -17.39 -3.72 8.66
C GLY A 249 -16.85 -2.71 9.70
N PRO A 250 -17.56 -1.60 9.96
CA PRO A 250 -17.12 -0.61 10.93
C PRO A 250 -17.08 -1.18 12.35
N ILE A 251 -16.00 -0.88 13.06
CA ILE A 251 -15.82 -1.23 14.47
C ILE A 251 -16.15 0.01 15.30
N ARG A 252 -17.22 -0.09 16.11
CA ARG A 252 -17.66 1.00 16.97
C ARG A 252 -16.83 1.04 18.25
N PRO A 253 -16.25 2.19 18.61
CA PRO A 253 -15.62 2.35 19.91
C PRO A 253 -16.64 2.16 21.03
N PRO A 254 -16.23 1.64 22.20
CA PRO A 254 -17.12 1.58 23.35
C PRO A 254 -17.60 2.98 23.73
N ALA A 255 -18.91 3.13 24.01
CA ALA A 255 -19.49 4.38 24.44
C ALA A 255 -18.95 4.78 25.83
N GLY A 256 -18.54 6.04 25.98
CA GLY A 256 -18.30 6.66 27.27
C GLY A 256 -17.00 6.29 27.99
N GLY A 257 -15.88 6.76 27.47
CA GLY A 257 -14.71 6.95 28.33
C GLY A 257 -14.65 8.40 28.82
N GLY A 258 -15.14 8.71 30.02
CA GLY A 258 -14.73 9.94 30.71
C GLY A 258 -13.20 10.05 30.71
N SER A 259 -12.62 11.23 31.02
CA SER A 259 -11.17 11.47 30.90
C SER A 259 -10.30 10.44 31.64
N GLU A 260 -10.78 9.92 32.76
CA GLU A 260 -10.07 8.90 33.57
C GLU A 260 -10.14 7.48 32.97
N GLY A 261 -11.19 7.16 32.21
CA GLY A 261 -11.35 5.86 31.56
C GLY A 261 -10.71 5.72 30.17
N ARG A 262 -10.28 6.82 29.54
CA ARG A 262 -9.73 6.82 28.17
C ARG A 262 -8.52 5.90 27.94
N PRO A 263 -7.51 5.86 28.81
CA PRO A 263 -6.37 4.95 28.59
C PRO A 263 -6.77 3.48 28.62
N LEU A 264 -7.71 3.10 29.49
CA LEU A 264 -8.22 1.73 29.57
C LEU A 264 -9.10 1.39 28.36
N ALA A 265 -9.98 2.32 27.95
CA ALA A 265 -10.80 2.17 26.75
C ALA A 265 -9.94 2.03 25.50
N ALA A 266 -8.87 2.82 25.36
CA ALA A 266 -7.92 2.72 24.25
C ALA A 266 -7.19 1.35 24.24
N ARG A 267 -6.79 0.84 25.41
CA ARG A 267 -6.22 -0.52 25.53
C ARG A 267 -7.19 -1.61 25.04
N ARG A 268 -8.45 -1.55 25.50
CA ARG A 268 -9.48 -2.51 25.11
C ARG A 268 -9.76 -2.45 23.60
N LEU A 269 -9.93 -1.24 23.06
CA LEU A 269 -10.18 -1.05 21.64
C LEU A 269 -9.00 -1.51 20.77
N THR A 270 -7.75 -1.26 21.22
CA THR A 270 -6.56 -1.76 20.52
C THR A 270 -6.56 -3.28 20.47
N ARG A 271 -6.92 -3.96 21.57
CA ARG A 271 -7.02 -5.43 21.59
C ARG A 271 -8.10 -5.94 20.64
N VAL A 272 -9.28 -5.30 20.63
CA VAL A 272 -10.35 -5.63 19.66
C VAL A 272 -9.86 -5.52 18.21
N LEU A 273 -9.06 -4.49 17.91
CA LEU A 273 -8.45 -4.34 16.58
C LEU A 273 -7.44 -5.46 16.31
N GLU A 274 -6.55 -5.76 17.25
CA GLU A 274 -5.57 -6.85 17.11
C GLU A 274 -6.24 -8.19 16.87
N ASP A 275 -7.26 -8.52 17.63
CA ASP A 275 -8.04 -9.76 17.47
C ASP A 275 -8.72 -9.81 16.09
N HIS A 276 -9.38 -8.70 15.69
CA HIS A 276 -10.06 -8.60 14.39
C HIS A 276 -9.09 -8.77 13.19
N PHE A 277 -7.92 -8.15 13.27
CA PHE A 277 -6.91 -8.30 12.22
C PHE A 277 -6.23 -9.68 12.28
N GLY A 278 -5.95 -10.20 13.46
CA GLY A 278 -5.34 -11.51 13.66
C GLY A 278 -6.16 -12.65 13.04
N GLU A 279 -7.44 -12.72 13.39
CA GLU A 279 -8.36 -13.76 12.86
C GLU A 279 -8.47 -13.75 11.32
N ARG A 280 -8.45 -12.56 10.71
CA ARG A 280 -8.55 -12.42 9.26
C ARG A 280 -7.21 -12.63 8.56
N TRP A 281 -6.12 -12.22 9.20
CA TRP A 281 -4.78 -12.47 8.72
C TRP A 281 -4.48 -13.96 8.58
N GLU A 282 -4.88 -14.74 9.57
CA GLU A 282 -4.73 -16.21 9.57
C GLU A 282 -5.54 -16.86 8.42
N ARG A 283 -6.79 -16.43 8.24
CA ARG A 283 -7.67 -16.92 7.15
C ARG A 283 -7.16 -16.62 5.75
N GLY A 284 -6.49 -15.50 5.56
CA GLY A 284 -5.90 -15.13 4.25
C GLY A 284 -4.58 -15.83 3.94
N ARG A 285 -4.06 -16.65 4.86
CA ARG A 285 -2.83 -17.46 4.68
C ARG A 285 -3.13 -18.91 4.31
N SER A 286 -4.32 -19.38 4.54
CA SER A 286 -4.82 -20.70 4.14
C SER A 286 -5.34 -20.68 2.70
#